data_239cea8b2d0b0c8d4ba6b04d69426e37
#
_entry.id   239cea8b2d0b0c8d4ba6b04d69426e37
#
_cell.length_a   1.000
_cell.length_b   1.000
_cell.length_c   1.000
_cell.angle_alpha   90.00
_cell.angle_beta   90.00
_cell.angle_gamma   90.00
#
_symmetry.space_group_name_H-M   'P 1'
#
loop_
_entity.id
_entity.type
_entity.pdbx_description
1 polymer ?
#
loop_
_entity_poly.entity_id
_entity_poly.type
_entity_poly.pdbx_seq_one_letter_code
_entity_poly.pdbx_strand_id
1 'polypeptide(L)'
;MDKIYSSAESAVADIPDGATVMVGGFGVTGVPFTLIRALACNGSKNLTIISNSGGGRLPDIDLSIVMKNGQVKKLITTYPVYTDRFTAFEERYLKGEMEMEMVPQGTFAERIRAGGAGIPAFYTPTGAGTQLAEGKETRIFNGRPHVLEHALHADFALIKAHIADNMGNLVYHRAARNFNPVMATAADITIAEVTEIVEVGQLDPEIVVTPAIYVSRVVIGEKYEIRFD
;
A
#
# COMPACT_ATOMS: atom_id res chain seq x y z
N MET A 1 -23.12 4.44 -8.72
CA MET A 1 -22.57 5.42 -7.77
C MET A 1 -21.45 6.17 -8.47
N ASP A 2 -21.40 7.47 -8.31
CA ASP A 2 -20.29 8.27 -8.79
C ASP A 2 -19.05 7.96 -7.94
N LYS A 3 -17.95 7.58 -8.59
CA LYS A 3 -16.68 7.25 -7.94
C LYS A 3 -15.67 8.38 -7.99
N ILE A 4 -15.98 9.44 -8.74
CA ILE A 4 -15.08 10.56 -8.93
C ILE A 4 -15.20 11.54 -7.76
N TYR A 5 -14.11 11.76 -7.06
CA TYR A 5 -14.03 12.68 -5.93
C TYR A 5 -13.36 13.98 -6.34
N SER A 6 -13.88 15.09 -5.83
CA SER A 6 -13.38 16.42 -6.18
C SER A 6 -12.03 16.74 -5.55
N SER A 7 -11.66 16.06 -4.46
CA SER A 7 -10.35 16.25 -3.80
C SER A 7 -9.91 14.98 -3.06
N ALA A 8 -8.62 14.89 -2.80
CA ALA A 8 -8.04 13.79 -2.03
C ALA A 8 -8.52 13.80 -0.57
N GLU A 9 -8.71 14.98 0.01
CA GLU A 9 -9.23 15.15 1.37
C GLU A 9 -10.63 14.56 1.50
N SER A 10 -11.51 14.83 0.55
CA SER A 10 -12.86 14.25 0.54
C SER A 10 -12.84 12.75 0.34
N ALA A 11 -11.84 12.25 -0.43
CA ALA A 11 -11.71 10.82 -0.70
C ALA A 11 -11.22 10.00 0.49
N VAL A 12 -10.50 10.60 1.45
CA VAL A 12 -9.96 9.93 2.65
C VAL A 12 -10.66 10.34 3.96
N ALA A 13 -11.67 11.20 3.89
CA ALA A 13 -12.27 11.85 5.06
C ALA A 13 -12.86 10.89 6.11
N ASP A 14 -13.28 9.71 5.70
CA ASP A 14 -13.89 8.67 6.52
C ASP A 14 -12.91 7.59 7.01
N ILE A 15 -11.60 7.72 6.78
CA ILE A 15 -10.61 6.80 7.34
C ILE A 15 -10.56 7.04 8.87
N PRO A 16 -10.99 6.06 9.70
CA PRO A 16 -11.07 6.25 11.13
C PRO A 16 -9.74 5.97 11.84
N ASP A 17 -9.68 6.31 13.12
CA ASP A 17 -8.63 5.85 14.02
C ASP A 17 -8.59 4.32 14.07
N GLY A 18 -7.38 3.75 14.10
CA GLY A 18 -7.17 2.31 14.16
C GLY A 18 -7.28 1.58 12.82
N ALA A 19 -7.63 2.27 11.74
CA ALA A 19 -7.77 1.66 10.42
C ALA A 19 -6.47 0.99 9.93
N THR A 20 -6.64 -0.11 9.19
CA THR A 20 -5.57 -0.73 8.40
C THR A 20 -5.60 -0.16 6.99
N VAL A 21 -4.48 0.43 6.56
CA VAL A 21 -4.37 1.13 5.28
C VAL A 21 -3.21 0.57 4.46
N MET A 22 -3.52 -0.01 3.31
CA MET A 22 -2.51 -0.35 2.30
C MET A 22 -2.09 0.90 1.53
N VAL A 23 -0.80 1.08 1.32
CA VAL A 23 -0.26 2.18 0.53
C VAL A 23 0.64 1.64 -0.57
N GLY A 24 0.23 1.85 -1.81
CA GLY A 24 0.93 1.39 -3.00
C GLY A 24 2.26 2.08 -3.22
N GLY A 25 3.02 1.55 -4.18
CA GLY A 25 4.31 2.09 -4.55
C GLY A 25 5.50 1.16 -4.23
N PHE A 26 6.62 1.46 -4.86
CA PHE A 26 7.92 0.84 -4.65
C PHE A 26 9.00 1.92 -4.66
N GLY A 27 9.65 2.16 -3.52
CA GLY A 27 10.50 3.32 -3.34
C GLY A 27 9.68 4.60 -3.51
N VAL A 28 9.98 5.36 -4.58
CA VAL A 28 9.23 6.57 -4.94
C VAL A 28 8.33 6.38 -6.16
N THR A 29 8.37 5.19 -6.78
CA THR A 29 7.65 4.91 -8.03
C THR A 29 6.24 4.41 -7.73
N GLY A 30 5.22 5.03 -8.33
CA GLY A 30 3.82 4.62 -8.16
C GLY A 30 3.27 4.86 -6.75
N VAL A 31 3.83 5.81 -6.01
CA VAL A 31 3.36 6.21 -4.68
C VAL A 31 2.24 7.25 -4.83
N PRO A 32 1.11 7.08 -4.13
CA PRO A 32 -0.03 8.01 -4.17
C PRO A 32 0.22 9.22 -3.24
N PHE A 33 1.13 10.12 -3.61
CA PHE A 33 1.59 11.22 -2.75
C PHE A 33 0.47 12.16 -2.31
N THR A 34 -0.48 12.47 -3.21
CA THR A 34 -1.60 13.36 -2.88
C THR A 34 -2.51 12.74 -1.83
N LEU A 35 -2.80 11.43 -1.96
CA LEU A 35 -3.60 10.70 -0.96
C LEU A 35 -2.86 10.55 0.37
N ILE A 36 -1.54 10.35 0.36
CA ILE A 36 -0.75 10.30 1.61
C ILE A 36 -0.80 11.65 2.34
N ARG A 37 -0.68 12.77 1.63
CA ARG A 37 -0.82 14.10 2.23
C ARG A 37 -2.22 14.33 2.79
N ALA A 38 -3.24 13.94 2.05
CA ALA A 38 -4.62 14.03 2.51
C ALA A 38 -4.84 13.18 3.79
N LEU A 39 -4.30 11.96 3.86
CA LEU A 39 -4.33 11.12 5.05
C LEU A 39 -3.59 11.78 6.23
N ALA A 40 -2.45 12.43 5.97
CA ALA A 40 -1.73 13.18 6.99
C ALA A 40 -2.56 14.34 7.56
N CYS A 41 -3.28 15.07 6.69
CA CYS A 41 -4.18 16.16 7.08
C CYS A 41 -5.46 15.67 7.77
N ASN A 42 -5.98 14.49 7.40
CA ASN A 42 -7.13 13.86 8.04
C ASN A 42 -6.91 13.64 9.54
N GLY A 43 -5.66 13.35 9.93
CA GLY A 43 -5.26 13.29 11.34
C GLY A 43 -5.66 12.00 12.06
N SER A 44 -6.17 10.98 11.37
CA SER A 44 -6.50 9.66 11.92
C SER A 44 -5.28 9.04 12.59
N LYS A 45 -5.46 8.41 13.75
CA LYS A 45 -4.38 7.91 14.60
C LYS A 45 -4.44 6.38 14.75
N ASN A 46 -3.37 5.82 15.33
CA ASN A 46 -3.25 4.39 15.59
C ASN A 46 -3.37 3.52 14.35
N LEU A 47 -3.00 4.05 13.19
CA LEU A 47 -3.08 3.36 11.91
C LEU A 47 -2.12 2.17 11.84
N THR A 48 -2.57 1.08 11.22
CA THR A 48 -1.70 0.02 10.72
C THR A 48 -1.45 0.29 9.24
N ILE A 49 -0.21 0.60 8.87
CA ILE A 49 0.17 0.82 7.48
C ILE A 49 0.78 -0.46 6.90
N ILE A 50 0.31 -0.87 5.73
CA ILE A 50 0.85 -1.97 4.94
C ILE A 50 1.46 -1.36 3.66
N SER A 51 2.79 -1.31 3.58
CA SER A 51 3.48 -0.70 2.44
C SER A 51 4.83 -1.37 2.20
N ASN A 52 5.28 -1.42 0.94
CA ASN A 52 6.58 -2.00 0.60
C ASN A 52 7.74 -1.30 1.32
N SER A 53 7.67 0.00 1.52
CA SER A 53 8.72 0.79 2.18
C SER A 53 8.15 1.68 3.29
N GLY A 54 9.01 2.03 4.26
CA GLY A 54 8.65 2.91 5.38
C GLY A 54 8.57 4.40 5.05
N GLY A 55 8.78 4.80 3.78
CA GLY A 55 8.96 6.21 3.42
C GLY A 55 10.35 6.74 3.79
N GLY A 56 10.61 8.03 3.59
CA GLY A 56 11.86 8.70 3.95
C GLY A 56 12.75 9.08 2.78
N ARG A 57 12.38 8.69 1.56
CA ARG A 57 13.09 9.13 0.35
C ARG A 57 12.70 10.55 -0.05
N LEU A 58 11.43 10.89 0.18
CA LEU A 58 10.85 12.21 -0.04
C LEU A 58 10.08 12.62 1.23
N PRO A 59 10.77 13.01 2.29
CA PRO A 59 10.25 13.05 3.66
C PRO A 59 9.11 14.06 3.90
N ASP A 60 8.84 14.93 2.95
CA ASP A 60 7.78 15.93 3.05
C ASP A 60 6.53 15.56 2.24
N ILE A 61 6.57 14.49 1.45
CA ILE A 61 5.46 14.06 0.60
C ILE A 61 5.17 12.56 0.62
N ASP A 62 6.08 11.72 1.15
CA ASP A 62 5.88 10.26 1.27
C ASP A 62 5.34 9.86 2.66
N LEU A 63 5.29 8.55 2.93
CA LEU A 63 4.80 8.01 4.21
C LEU A 63 5.47 8.59 5.47
N SER A 64 6.63 9.23 5.35
CA SER A 64 7.27 9.90 6.48
C SER A 64 6.40 10.96 7.12
N ILE A 65 5.49 11.60 6.37
CA ILE A 65 4.59 12.63 6.91
C ILE A 65 3.68 12.03 7.98
N VAL A 66 2.99 10.92 7.68
CA VAL A 66 2.06 10.29 8.64
C VAL A 66 2.81 9.70 9.83
N MET A 67 4.08 9.28 9.63
CA MET A 67 4.95 8.83 10.71
C MET A 67 5.39 9.99 11.62
N LYS A 68 5.86 11.10 11.04
CA LYS A 68 6.22 12.32 11.78
C LYS A 68 5.04 12.85 12.62
N ASN A 69 3.82 12.79 12.08
CA ASN A 69 2.60 13.24 12.76
C ASN A 69 2.15 12.31 13.90
N GLY A 70 2.80 11.16 14.11
CA GLY A 70 2.38 10.22 15.14
C GLY A 70 1.09 9.47 14.84
N GLN A 71 0.72 9.35 13.58
CA GLN A 71 -0.53 8.70 13.16
C GLN A 71 -0.40 7.16 13.09
N VAL A 72 0.81 6.64 12.89
CA VAL A 72 1.07 5.21 12.68
C VAL A 72 1.44 4.51 13.98
N LYS A 73 0.70 3.45 14.32
CA LYS A 73 0.98 2.52 15.42
C LYS A 73 1.81 1.33 14.96
N LYS A 74 1.49 0.75 13.79
CA LYS A 74 2.17 -0.43 13.25
C LYS A 74 2.49 -0.25 11.77
N LEU A 75 3.69 -0.67 11.36
CA LEU A 75 4.12 -0.76 9.97
C LEU A 75 4.37 -2.23 9.59
N ILE A 76 3.65 -2.74 8.58
CA ILE A 76 3.92 -4.03 7.93
C ILE A 76 4.62 -3.73 6.61
N THR A 77 5.89 -4.17 6.46
CA THR A 77 6.73 -3.68 5.38
C THR A 77 7.80 -4.69 4.96
N THR A 78 8.43 -4.43 3.82
CA THR A 78 9.54 -5.26 3.32
C THR A 78 10.88 -4.56 3.39
N TYR A 79 10.88 -3.23 3.32
CA TYR A 79 12.07 -2.39 3.29
C TYR A 79 11.86 -1.13 4.13
N PRO A 80 12.05 -1.22 5.46
CA PRO A 80 11.70 -0.13 6.38
C PRO A 80 12.71 1.01 6.43
N VAL A 81 13.97 0.79 6.06
CA VAL A 81 15.08 1.71 6.27
C VAL A 81 15.91 1.95 5.01
N TYR A 82 16.64 3.05 4.98
CA TYR A 82 17.64 3.35 3.96
C TYR A 82 19.05 3.36 4.59
N THR A 83 20.07 3.02 3.82
CA THR A 83 21.46 2.96 4.30
C THR A 83 22.14 4.34 4.35
N ASP A 84 21.56 5.32 3.64
CA ASP A 84 22.14 6.65 3.43
C ASP A 84 21.45 7.76 4.25
N ARG A 85 20.43 7.40 5.05
CA ARG A 85 19.67 8.38 5.85
C ARG A 85 18.93 7.74 7.01
N PHE A 86 18.68 8.54 8.03
CA PHE A 86 17.83 8.19 9.16
C PHE A 86 16.42 8.71 8.92
N THR A 87 15.41 7.87 9.11
CA THR A 87 14.02 8.14 8.72
C THR A 87 13.13 8.41 9.94
N ALA A 88 11.96 9.02 9.72
CA ALA A 88 10.96 9.20 10.76
C ALA A 88 10.42 7.87 11.30
N PHE A 89 10.42 6.81 10.48
CA PHE A 89 10.11 5.45 10.92
C PHE A 89 11.15 4.98 11.96
N GLU A 90 12.45 5.04 11.63
CA GLU A 90 13.54 4.59 12.53
C GLU A 90 13.52 5.34 13.85
N GLU A 91 13.34 6.65 13.81
CA GLU A 91 13.25 7.48 15.01
C GLU A 91 12.18 6.99 15.97
N ARG A 92 10.96 6.77 15.47
CA ARG A 92 9.83 6.35 16.28
C ARG A 92 9.91 4.90 16.74
N TYR A 93 10.41 4.02 15.86
CA TYR A 93 10.60 2.60 16.17
C TYR A 93 11.62 2.43 17.31
N LEU A 94 12.76 3.13 17.26
CA LEU A 94 13.79 3.07 18.30
C LEU A 94 13.33 3.67 19.64
N LYS A 95 12.37 4.61 19.61
CA LYS A 95 11.72 5.14 20.82
C LYS A 95 10.65 4.19 21.39
N GLY A 96 10.35 3.09 20.74
CA GLY A 96 9.25 2.18 21.12
C GLY A 96 7.85 2.73 20.88
N GLU A 97 7.72 3.75 20.04
CA GLU A 97 6.44 4.42 19.72
C GLU A 97 5.71 3.77 18.55
N MET A 98 6.34 2.83 17.86
CA MET A 98 5.78 2.10 16.72
C MET A 98 6.14 0.62 16.76
N GLU A 99 5.22 -0.21 16.29
CA GLU A 99 5.45 -1.62 16.01
C GLU A 99 5.88 -1.83 14.55
N MET A 100 6.70 -2.85 14.30
CA MET A 100 7.08 -3.25 12.95
C MET A 100 6.88 -4.75 12.76
N GLU A 101 6.34 -5.11 11.60
CA GLU A 101 6.35 -6.46 11.08
C GLU A 101 7.11 -6.47 9.74
N MET A 102 8.32 -7.03 9.77
CA MET A 102 9.11 -7.18 8.55
C MET A 102 8.77 -8.48 7.84
N VAL A 103 8.42 -8.38 6.55
CA VAL A 103 7.98 -9.51 5.72
C VAL A 103 8.87 -9.60 4.48
N PRO A 104 9.39 -10.79 4.12
CA PRO A 104 10.10 -10.95 2.84
C PRO A 104 9.22 -10.50 1.67
N GLN A 105 9.77 -9.76 0.73
CA GLN A 105 8.98 -9.04 -0.28
C GLN A 105 8.07 -9.95 -1.11
N GLY A 106 8.54 -11.13 -1.52
CA GLY A 106 7.69 -12.10 -2.23
C GLY A 106 6.54 -12.61 -1.37
N THR A 107 6.81 -12.89 -0.07
CA THR A 107 5.77 -13.27 0.89
C THR A 107 4.78 -12.14 1.13
N PHE A 108 5.25 -10.90 1.21
CA PHE A 108 4.42 -9.71 1.35
C PHE A 108 3.43 -9.59 0.16
N ALA A 109 3.94 -9.69 -1.07
CA ALA A 109 3.11 -9.65 -2.28
C ALA A 109 2.07 -10.77 -2.28
N GLU A 110 2.47 -11.99 -1.91
CA GLU A 110 1.57 -13.15 -1.88
C GLU A 110 0.54 -13.08 -0.75
N ARG A 111 0.89 -12.56 0.42
CA ARG A 111 -0.05 -12.31 1.51
C ARG A 111 -1.16 -11.32 1.11
N ILE A 112 -0.80 -10.25 0.37
CA ILE A 112 -1.78 -9.30 -0.17
C ILE A 112 -2.62 -9.97 -1.25
N ARG A 113 -2.00 -10.70 -2.20
CA ARG A 113 -2.73 -11.41 -3.24
C ARG A 113 -3.71 -12.43 -2.66
N ALA A 114 -3.30 -13.16 -1.63
CA ALA A 114 -4.15 -14.11 -0.93
C ALA A 114 -5.36 -13.41 -0.29
N GLY A 115 -5.16 -12.25 0.35
CA GLY A 115 -6.23 -11.43 0.91
C GLY A 115 -7.27 -11.03 -0.14
N GLY A 116 -6.81 -10.51 -1.28
CA GLY A 116 -7.69 -10.14 -2.40
C GLY A 116 -8.40 -11.32 -3.07
N ALA A 117 -7.86 -12.54 -2.95
CA ALA A 117 -8.45 -13.76 -3.49
C ALA A 117 -9.33 -14.53 -2.48
N GLY A 118 -9.47 -14.04 -1.25
CA GLY A 118 -10.21 -14.74 -0.19
C GLY A 118 -9.50 -16.00 0.34
N ILE A 119 -8.18 -16.13 0.11
CA ILE A 119 -7.36 -17.22 0.63
C ILE A 119 -6.84 -16.81 2.01
N PRO A 120 -7.21 -17.48 3.11
CA PRO A 120 -6.90 -17.01 4.46
C PRO A 120 -5.42 -17.15 4.82
N ALA A 121 -4.73 -18.16 4.28
CA ALA A 121 -3.34 -18.46 4.58
C ALA A 121 -2.72 -19.40 3.52
N PHE A 122 -1.40 -19.47 3.47
CA PHE A 122 -0.65 -20.36 2.61
C PHE A 122 0.70 -20.74 3.23
N TYR A 123 1.31 -21.82 2.75
CA TYR A 123 2.65 -22.21 3.17
C TYR A 123 3.70 -21.78 2.16
N THR A 124 4.81 -21.23 2.65
CA THR A 124 5.95 -20.80 1.83
C THR A 124 7.27 -21.30 2.44
N PRO A 125 8.25 -21.71 1.63
CA PRO A 125 9.58 -22.03 2.13
C PRO A 125 10.40 -20.79 2.49
N THR A 126 9.95 -19.59 2.08
CA THR A 126 10.65 -18.32 2.35
C THR A 126 10.60 -17.99 3.84
N GLY A 127 11.77 -17.77 4.44
CA GLY A 127 11.90 -17.47 5.86
C GLY A 127 11.91 -18.70 6.78
N ALA A 128 11.64 -19.92 6.27
CA ALA A 128 11.71 -21.15 7.07
C ALA A 128 13.13 -21.35 7.65
N GLY A 129 13.22 -21.61 8.96
CA GLY A 129 14.50 -21.77 9.68
C GLY A 129 15.22 -20.46 10.02
N THR A 130 14.57 -19.31 9.84
CA THR A 130 15.09 -18.01 10.27
C THR A 130 14.22 -17.42 11.39
N GLN A 131 14.63 -16.29 11.97
CA GLN A 131 13.83 -15.55 12.95
C GLN A 131 12.42 -15.18 12.47
N LEU A 132 12.24 -15.04 11.16
CA LEU A 132 10.92 -14.75 10.56
C LEU A 132 9.93 -15.90 10.70
N ALA A 133 10.39 -17.10 11.03
CA ALA A 133 9.55 -18.28 11.28
C ALA A 133 9.20 -18.48 12.77
N GLU A 134 9.80 -17.71 13.67
CA GLU A 134 9.54 -17.84 15.10
C GLU A 134 8.06 -17.60 15.43
N GLY A 135 7.47 -18.54 16.20
CA GLY A 135 6.07 -18.49 16.58
C GLY A 135 5.07 -18.86 15.48
N LYS A 136 5.53 -19.16 14.24
CA LYS A 136 4.66 -19.58 13.14
C LYS A 136 4.60 -21.09 12.99
N GLU A 137 3.46 -21.60 12.55
CA GLU A 137 3.29 -23.00 12.19
C GLU A 137 4.23 -23.38 11.05
N THR A 138 4.91 -24.53 11.18
CA THR A 138 5.81 -25.03 10.13
C THR A 138 5.39 -26.45 9.72
N ARG A 139 5.35 -26.73 8.41
CA ARG A 139 5.11 -28.06 7.84
C ARG A 139 6.17 -28.44 6.81
N ILE A 140 6.37 -29.74 6.66
CA ILE A 140 7.26 -30.30 5.63
C ILE A 140 6.45 -30.63 4.38
N PHE A 141 6.83 -30.05 3.24
CA PHE A 141 6.32 -30.41 1.93
C PHE A 141 7.50 -30.84 1.04
N ASN A 142 7.42 -32.03 0.46
CA ASN A 142 8.48 -32.58 -0.41
C ASN A 142 9.88 -32.51 0.24
N GLY A 143 9.98 -32.85 1.54
CA GLY A 143 11.24 -32.84 2.28
C GLY A 143 11.78 -31.46 2.65
N ARG A 144 11.04 -30.36 2.36
CA ARG A 144 11.45 -28.98 2.63
C ARG A 144 10.52 -28.32 3.66
N PRO A 145 11.05 -27.61 4.68
CA PRO A 145 10.22 -26.89 5.63
C PRO A 145 9.56 -25.67 4.96
N HIS A 146 8.30 -25.42 5.34
CA HIS A 146 7.49 -24.28 4.92
C HIS A 146 6.83 -23.67 6.16
N VAL A 147 6.70 -22.36 6.14
CA VAL A 147 6.07 -21.54 7.19
C VAL A 147 4.67 -21.15 6.74
N LEU A 148 3.71 -21.22 7.66
CA LEU A 148 2.36 -20.69 7.43
C LEU A 148 2.40 -19.17 7.47
N GLU A 149 1.90 -18.54 6.42
CA GLU A 149 1.71 -17.10 6.31
C GLU A 149 0.23 -16.79 6.14
N HIS A 150 -0.28 -15.87 6.97
CA HIS A 150 -1.65 -15.39 6.87
C HIS A 150 -1.78 -14.29 5.82
N ALA A 151 -2.92 -14.26 5.15
CA ALA A 151 -3.26 -13.21 4.20
C ALA A 151 -3.23 -11.81 4.86
N LEU A 152 -2.98 -10.79 4.05
CA LEU A 152 -3.14 -9.38 4.41
C LEU A 152 -4.38 -8.83 3.72
N HIS A 153 -5.26 -8.24 4.50
CA HIS A 153 -6.42 -7.48 4.06
C HIS A 153 -6.45 -6.14 4.80
N ALA A 154 -7.00 -5.11 4.19
CA ALA A 154 -7.06 -3.78 4.78
C ALA A 154 -8.46 -3.17 4.68
N ASP A 155 -8.76 -2.22 5.56
CA ASP A 155 -9.99 -1.43 5.47
C ASP A 155 -9.93 -0.49 4.24
N PHE A 156 -8.74 0.08 3.99
CA PHE A 156 -8.51 1.00 2.89
C PHE A 156 -7.24 0.64 2.11
N ALA A 157 -7.26 0.90 0.79
CA ALA A 157 -6.06 0.92 -0.05
C ALA A 157 -5.93 2.27 -0.75
N LEU A 158 -4.81 2.95 -0.55
CA LEU A 158 -4.40 4.14 -1.27
C LEU A 158 -3.44 3.71 -2.38
N ILE A 159 -3.86 3.85 -3.63
CA ILE A 159 -3.08 3.39 -4.78
C ILE A 159 -2.85 4.51 -5.81
N LYS A 160 -1.80 4.35 -6.62
CA LYS A 160 -1.50 5.23 -7.75
C LYS A 160 -1.71 4.48 -9.07
N ALA A 161 -2.57 5.02 -9.92
CA ALA A 161 -2.67 4.62 -11.31
C ALA A 161 -2.30 5.77 -12.25
N HIS A 162 -2.29 5.51 -13.55
CA HIS A 162 -2.01 6.53 -14.56
C HIS A 162 -3.30 7.16 -15.06
N ILE A 163 -4.20 6.35 -15.60
CA ILE A 163 -5.48 6.79 -16.15
C ILE A 163 -6.59 5.94 -15.53
N ALA A 164 -7.70 6.58 -15.20
CA ALA A 164 -8.96 5.92 -14.88
C ALA A 164 -10.05 6.32 -15.88
N ASP A 165 -11.01 5.45 -16.13
CA ASP A 165 -12.30 5.88 -16.67
C ASP A 165 -13.26 6.27 -15.54
N ASN A 166 -14.39 6.88 -15.89
CA ASN A 166 -15.42 7.30 -14.93
C ASN A 166 -16.04 6.15 -14.13
N MET A 167 -15.87 4.89 -14.55
CA MET A 167 -16.28 3.70 -13.80
C MET A 167 -15.22 3.27 -12.78
N GLY A 168 -13.96 3.71 -12.92
CA GLY A 168 -12.84 3.31 -12.09
C GLY A 168 -12.03 2.13 -12.64
N ASN A 169 -12.09 1.83 -13.93
CA ASN A 169 -11.13 0.95 -14.58
C ASN A 169 -9.76 1.64 -14.64
N LEU A 170 -8.66 0.95 -14.26
CA LEU A 170 -7.36 1.57 -14.11
C LEU A 170 -6.32 1.02 -15.07
N VAL A 171 -5.53 1.94 -15.63
CA VAL A 171 -4.32 1.69 -16.40
C VAL A 171 -3.12 2.26 -15.63
N TYR A 172 -2.00 1.55 -15.64
CA TYR A 172 -0.78 1.93 -14.94
C TYR A 172 0.34 2.30 -15.91
N HIS A 173 1.25 3.17 -15.49
CA HIS A 173 2.38 3.57 -16.30
C HIS A 173 3.65 2.82 -15.88
N ARG A 174 4.15 1.93 -16.74
CA ARG A 174 5.44 1.21 -16.55
C ARG A 174 5.58 0.59 -15.14
N ALA A 175 6.73 0.83 -14.48
CA ALA A 175 7.04 0.30 -13.15
C ALA A 175 6.15 0.87 -12.02
N ALA A 176 5.41 1.96 -12.25
CA ALA A 176 4.43 2.46 -11.29
C ALA A 176 3.27 1.49 -11.03
N ARG A 177 3.13 0.46 -11.87
CA ARG A 177 2.21 -0.65 -11.64
C ARG A 177 2.49 -1.36 -10.30
N ASN A 178 3.72 -1.82 -10.06
CA ASN A 178 4.23 -2.51 -8.86
C ASN A 178 3.15 -3.14 -7.94
N PHE A 179 3.02 -2.74 -6.66
CA PHE A 179 2.05 -3.28 -5.72
C PHE A 179 0.62 -2.73 -5.88
N ASN A 180 0.43 -1.68 -6.67
CA ASN A 180 -0.86 -0.99 -6.76
C ASN A 180 -2.03 -1.92 -7.16
N PRO A 181 -1.94 -2.74 -8.22
CA PRO A 181 -3.04 -3.62 -8.62
C PRO A 181 -3.40 -4.67 -7.58
N VAL A 182 -2.41 -5.28 -6.94
CA VAL A 182 -2.67 -6.33 -5.96
C VAL A 182 -3.27 -5.77 -4.67
N MET A 183 -2.86 -4.58 -4.24
CA MET A 183 -3.44 -3.87 -3.09
C MET A 183 -4.88 -3.45 -3.36
N ALA A 184 -5.19 -3.05 -4.60
CA ALA A 184 -6.56 -2.70 -4.99
C ALA A 184 -7.56 -3.85 -4.76
N THR A 185 -7.12 -5.10 -4.85
CA THR A 185 -7.99 -6.27 -4.66
C THR A 185 -8.14 -6.70 -3.20
N ALA A 186 -7.30 -6.19 -2.30
CA ALA A 186 -7.15 -6.68 -0.94
C ALA A 186 -7.60 -5.67 0.13
N ALA A 187 -8.51 -4.77 -0.22
CA ALA A 187 -9.09 -3.81 0.70
C ALA A 187 -10.59 -3.66 0.49
N ASP A 188 -11.31 -3.27 1.56
CA ASP A 188 -12.75 -3.01 1.49
C ASP A 188 -13.04 -1.75 0.66
N ILE A 189 -12.22 -0.70 0.82
CA ILE A 189 -12.34 0.57 0.11
C ILE A 189 -11.02 0.90 -0.59
N THR A 190 -11.00 0.85 -1.90
CA THR A 190 -9.84 1.26 -2.71
C THR A 190 -10.02 2.67 -3.23
N ILE A 191 -9.05 3.54 -2.95
CA ILE A 191 -8.97 4.94 -3.39
C ILE A 191 -7.80 5.07 -4.36
N ALA A 192 -8.10 5.40 -5.60
CA ALA A 192 -7.10 5.53 -6.66
C ALA A 192 -6.78 7.00 -6.96
N GLU A 193 -5.52 7.39 -6.76
CA GLU A 193 -4.97 8.63 -7.26
C GLU A 193 -4.54 8.41 -8.72
N VAL A 194 -5.02 9.25 -9.63
CA VAL A 194 -4.71 9.14 -11.07
C VAL A 194 -4.18 10.46 -11.64
N THR A 195 -3.53 10.37 -12.80
CA THR A 195 -3.06 11.55 -13.53
C THR A 195 -4.15 12.12 -14.43
N GLU A 196 -5.05 11.25 -14.90
CA GLU A 196 -6.09 11.61 -15.88
C GLU A 196 -7.34 10.74 -15.66
N ILE A 197 -8.51 11.33 -15.87
CA ILE A 197 -9.80 10.63 -15.91
C ILE A 197 -10.39 10.83 -17.32
N VAL A 198 -10.84 9.74 -17.91
CA VAL A 198 -11.42 9.71 -19.25
C VAL A 198 -12.84 9.14 -19.23
N GLU A 199 -13.59 9.37 -20.31
CA GLU A 199 -14.93 8.82 -20.46
C GLU A 199 -14.92 7.30 -20.66
N VAL A 200 -15.98 6.64 -20.24
CA VAL A 200 -16.19 5.20 -20.47
C VAL A 200 -16.10 4.89 -21.95
N GLY A 201 -15.32 3.89 -22.32
CA GLY A 201 -15.08 3.47 -23.69
C GLY A 201 -13.86 4.14 -24.36
N GLN A 202 -13.19 5.07 -23.68
CA GLN A 202 -11.94 5.67 -24.18
C GLN A 202 -10.68 4.86 -23.79
N LEU A 203 -10.78 4.01 -22.77
CA LEU A 203 -9.70 3.07 -22.46
C LEU A 203 -9.80 1.84 -23.37
N ASP A 204 -8.67 1.42 -23.92
CA ASP A 204 -8.56 0.10 -24.55
C ASP A 204 -8.76 -0.97 -23.46
N PRO A 205 -9.78 -1.84 -23.58
CA PRO A 205 -10.06 -2.87 -22.57
C PRO A 205 -8.90 -3.85 -22.39
N GLU A 206 -8.07 -4.07 -23.39
CA GLU A 206 -6.92 -4.98 -23.33
C GLU A 206 -5.78 -4.48 -22.40
N ILE A 207 -5.73 -3.17 -22.12
CA ILE A 207 -4.69 -2.57 -21.24
C ILE A 207 -5.21 -2.30 -19.82
N VAL A 208 -6.51 -2.50 -19.55
CA VAL A 208 -7.05 -2.38 -18.20
C VAL A 208 -6.47 -3.45 -17.28
N VAL A 209 -5.80 -3.02 -16.22
CA VAL A 209 -5.14 -3.92 -15.26
C VAL A 209 -5.98 -4.13 -14.00
N THR A 210 -6.58 -3.06 -13.48
CA THR A 210 -7.48 -3.14 -12.32
C THR A 210 -8.90 -2.82 -12.80
N PRO A 211 -9.80 -3.81 -12.82
CA PRO A 211 -11.20 -3.58 -13.15
C PRO A 211 -11.92 -2.69 -12.13
N ALA A 212 -12.86 -1.92 -12.59
CA ALA A 212 -13.64 -0.97 -11.80
C ALA A 212 -14.30 -1.56 -10.53
N ILE A 213 -14.57 -2.86 -10.53
CA ILE A 213 -15.18 -3.56 -9.38
C ILE A 213 -14.34 -3.46 -8.10
N TYR A 214 -13.03 -3.29 -8.23
CA TYR A 214 -12.11 -3.17 -7.11
C TYR A 214 -11.86 -1.72 -6.67
N VAL A 215 -12.39 -0.73 -7.38
CA VAL A 215 -12.11 0.68 -7.13
C VAL A 215 -13.36 1.37 -6.61
N SER A 216 -13.27 1.93 -5.41
CA SER A 216 -14.39 2.62 -4.76
C SER A 216 -14.38 4.12 -5.05
N ARG A 217 -13.18 4.74 -5.13
CA ARG A 217 -12.99 6.19 -5.30
C ARG A 217 -11.82 6.48 -6.23
N VAL A 218 -11.99 7.51 -7.04
CA VAL A 218 -10.95 8.01 -7.96
C VAL A 218 -10.79 9.51 -7.75
N VAL A 219 -9.55 9.99 -7.69
CA VAL A 219 -9.21 11.41 -7.55
C VAL A 219 -8.03 11.76 -8.44
N ILE A 220 -8.05 12.96 -9.03
CA ILE A 220 -6.89 13.50 -9.74
C ILE A 220 -5.81 13.87 -8.73
N GLY A 221 -4.62 13.32 -8.91
CA GLY A 221 -3.46 13.65 -8.10
C GLY A 221 -2.73 14.90 -8.59
N GLU A 222 -2.05 15.57 -7.65
CA GLU A 222 -1.14 16.65 -7.98
C GLU A 222 0.07 16.14 -8.78
N LYS A 223 0.67 17.01 -9.58
CA LYS A 223 1.92 16.70 -10.27
C LYS A 223 3.09 16.99 -9.33
N TYR A 224 3.89 15.98 -9.03
CA TYR A 224 5.13 16.12 -8.27
C TYR A 224 6.33 15.98 -9.21
N GLU A 225 7.21 16.98 -9.20
CA GLU A 225 8.54 16.85 -9.82
C GLU A 225 9.48 16.17 -8.81
N ILE A 226 9.79 14.91 -9.05
CA ILE A 226 10.75 14.17 -8.23
C ILE A 226 12.14 14.47 -8.80
N ARG A 227 12.94 15.21 -8.03
CA ARG A 227 14.35 15.42 -8.34
C ARG A 227 15.17 14.48 -7.47
N PHE A 228 16.04 13.72 -8.08
CA PHE A 228 17.04 12.92 -7.40
C PHE A 228 18.34 13.71 -7.42
N ASP A 229 18.76 14.20 -6.27
CA ASP A 229 20.08 14.79 -6.08
C ASP A 229 21.15 13.70 -5.95
#